data_a4d21ab492cd68ae8849153a97e31551
#
_entry.id   a4d21ab492cd68ae8849153a97e31551
#
_cell.length_a   1.000
_cell.length_b   1.000
_cell.length_c   1.000
_cell.angle_alpha   90.00
_cell.angle_beta   90.00
_cell.angle_gamma   90.00
#
_symmetry.space_group_name_H-M   'P 1'
#
loop_
_entity.id
_entity.type
_entity.pdbx_description
1 polymer ?
#
loop_
_entity_poly.entity_id
_entity_poly.type
_entity_poly.pdbx_seq_one_letter_code
_entity_poly.pdbx_strand_id
1 'polypeptide(L)'
;KGIVNISTDSLWNLKTSSTNAQLLQVGVLGTGELNITTGGIVKARDTQIALNDKSKGDVRVDGQNSLLETFNMYVGTSGTGTLTLTNSGTLNVEGGEVYLGVFEPAVGTLNIGAAHGEAAADAGYITNATKVEFGSGEGVFVFNHT
;
A
#
# COMPACT_ATOMS: atom_id res chain seq x y z
N LYS A 1 8.93 -14.22 -7.57
CA LYS A 1 7.78 -13.71 -6.81
C LYS A 1 8.01 -13.94 -5.32
N GLY A 2 7.85 -12.90 -4.49
CA GLY A 2 7.81 -12.99 -3.03
C GLY A 2 6.41 -12.68 -2.50
N ILE A 3 5.96 -13.42 -1.48
CA ILE A 3 4.67 -13.19 -0.82
C ILE A 3 4.88 -13.14 0.68
N VAL A 4 4.32 -12.13 1.35
CA VAL A 4 4.30 -12.00 2.80
C VAL A 4 2.85 -11.89 3.25
N ASN A 5 2.45 -12.70 4.23
CA ASN A 5 1.13 -12.65 4.86
C ASN A 5 1.28 -12.31 6.35
N ILE A 6 0.62 -11.27 6.79
CA ILE A 6 0.55 -10.83 8.18
C ILE A 6 -0.91 -10.89 8.61
N SER A 7 -1.22 -11.72 9.58
CA SER A 7 -2.61 -11.97 9.97
C SER A 7 -2.73 -12.30 11.46
N THR A 8 -3.95 -12.34 11.96
CA THR A 8 -4.29 -12.86 13.30
C THR A 8 -3.50 -12.15 14.40
N ASP A 9 -3.70 -10.84 14.53
CA ASP A 9 -3.08 -9.98 15.55
C ASP A 9 -1.53 -9.97 15.53
N SER A 10 -0.92 -10.38 14.40
CA SER A 10 0.53 -10.35 14.22
C SER A 10 1.03 -8.94 13.97
N LEU A 11 2.17 -8.57 14.56
CA LEU A 11 2.82 -7.28 14.37
C LEU A 11 4.17 -7.45 13.66
N TRP A 12 4.33 -6.84 12.50
CA TRP A 12 5.62 -6.62 11.85
C TRP A 12 6.02 -5.15 11.97
N ASN A 13 6.89 -4.85 12.92
CA ASN A 13 7.33 -3.49 13.21
C ASN A 13 8.75 -3.24 12.68
N LEU A 14 8.86 -2.44 11.64
CA LEU A 14 10.14 -2.01 11.06
C LEU A 14 10.67 -0.72 11.69
N LYS A 15 9.89 -0.04 12.54
CA LYS A 15 10.27 1.22 13.21
C LYS A 15 11.14 1.04 14.47
N THR A 16 11.73 -0.12 14.68
CA THR A 16 12.43 -0.45 15.94
C THR A 16 13.85 0.08 16.02
N SER A 17 14.39 0.69 14.95
CA SER A 17 15.75 1.19 14.89
C SER A 17 15.81 2.71 14.70
N SER A 18 16.74 3.37 15.37
CA SER A 18 17.07 4.77 15.15
C SER A 18 17.89 5.02 13.87
N THR A 19 18.24 3.98 13.15
CA THR A 19 19.01 4.06 11.90
C THR A 19 18.11 4.01 10.65
N ASN A 20 18.56 4.60 9.56
CA ASN A 20 17.83 4.98 8.35
C ASN A 20 17.07 3.91 7.54
N ALA A 21 16.96 2.67 7.99
CA ALA A 21 16.42 1.55 7.23
C ALA A 21 15.04 1.09 7.73
N GLN A 22 14.09 2.00 7.85
CA GLN A 22 12.71 1.68 8.24
C GLN A 22 11.79 1.61 7.01
N LEU A 23 12.34 1.18 5.89
CA LEU A 23 11.70 1.18 4.59
C LEU A 23 11.07 -0.19 4.31
N LEU A 24 9.80 -0.22 3.96
CA LEU A 24 9.11 -1.38 3.43
C LEU A 24 9.07 -1.28 1.91
N GLN A 25 9.57 -2.31 1.22
CA GLN A 25 9.56 -2.37 -0.23
C GLN A 25 8.86 -3.65 -0.72
N VAL A 26 7.84 -3.50 -1.56
CA VAL A 26 7.08 -4.60 -2.14
C VAL A 26 7.21 -4.57 -3.66
N GLY A 27 7.89 -5.57 -4.23
CA GLY A 27 8.20 -5.62 -5.66
C GLY A 27 9.35 -4.68 -6.04
N VAL A 28 10.60 -5.07 -5.71
CA VAL A 28 11.80 -4.25 -6.03
C VAL A 28 12.27 -4.48 -7.46
N LEU A 29 12.59 -5.73 -7.82
CA LEU A 29 13.06 -6.11 -9.16
C LEU A 29 12.17 -7.13 -9.87
N GLY A 30 11.12 -7.60 -9.22
CA GLY A 30 10.21 -8.60 -9.73
C GLY A 30 8.81 -8.39 -9.18
N THR A 31 8.11 -9.48 -8.86
CA THR A 31 6.78 -9.40 -8.27
C THR A 31 6.84 -9.60 -6.76
N GLY A 32 6.30 -8.65 -6.00
CA GLY A 32 6.10 -8.72 -4.55
C GLY A 32 4.62 -8.61 -4.19
N GLU A 33 4.23 -9.27 -3.12
CA GLU A 33 2.88 -9.25 -2.60
C GLU A 33 2.91 -9.21 -1.07
N LEU A 34 2.12 -8.32 -0.48
CA LEU A 34 1.95 -8.20 0.98
C LEU A 34 0.46 -8.19 1.30
N ASN A 35 0.03 -9.18 2.07
CA ASN A 35 -1.34 -9.27 2.56
C ASN A 35 -1.37 -9.05 4.07
N ILE A 36 -2.11 -8.04 4.50
CA ILE A 36 -2.34 -7.69 5.90
C ILE A 36 -3.84 -7.93 6.15
N THR A 37 -4.15 -8.98 6.91
CA THR A 37 -5.54 -9.46 7.07
C THR A 37 -5.84 -9.79 8.52
N THR A 38 -7.13 -9.85 8.85
CA THR A 38 -7.60 -10.36 10.16
C THR A 38 -6.87 -9.76 11.38
N GLY A 39 -6.72 -8.43 11.42
CA GLY A 39 -6.07 -7.72 12.51
C GLY A 39 -4.53 -7.70 12.44
N GLY A 40 -3.93 -8.12 11.34
CA GLY A 40 -2.48 -8.00 11.14
C GLY A 40 -2.03 -6.54 11.10
N ILE A 41 -0.85 -6.25 11.63
CA ILE A 41 -0.30 -4.90 11.72
C ILE A 41 1.10 -4.86 11.11
N VAL A 42 1.32 -3.93 10.19
CA VAL A 42 2.65 -3.61 9.64
C VAL A 42 2.94 -2.14 9.89
N LYS A 43 4.14 -1.85 10.41
CA LYS A 43 4.61 -0.48 10.67
C LYS A 43 5.94 -0.24 9.99
N ALA A 44 6.00 0.77 9.12
CA ALA A 44 7.21 1.22 8.45
C ALA A 44 7.30 2.75 8.52
N ARG A 45 8.47 3.32 8.24
CA ARG A 45 8.57 4.76 8.06
C ARG A 45 8.05 5.16 6.68
N ASP A 46 8.59 4.56 5.65
CA ASP A 46 8.14 4.78 4.28
C ASP A 46 7.83 3.43 3.62
N THR A 47 6.81 3.39 2.80
CA THR A 47 6.41 2.19 2.06
C THR A 47 6.44 2.48 0.56
N GLN A 48 7.16 1.64 -0.20
CA GLN A 48 7.29 1.73 -1.65
C GLN A 48 6.78 0.45 -2.31
N ILE A 49 5.85 0.60 -3.24
CA ILE A 49 5.29 -0.50 -4.02
C ILE A 49 5.77 -0.36 -5.47
N ALA A 50 6.35 -1.43 -6.03
CA ALA A 50 6.89 -1.51 -7.38
C ALA A 50 7.98 -0.44 -7.62
N LEU A 51 9.15 -0.67 -6.99
CA LEU A 51 10.20 0.33 -6.93
C LEU A 51 10.86 0.61 -8.28
N ASN A 52 11.20 -0.43 -9.05
CA ASN A 52 11.92 -0.30 -10.31
C ASN A 52 11.04 -0.54 -11.53
N ASP A 53 11.51 -0.11 -12.70
CA ASP A 53 10.86 -0.41 -13.99
C ASP A 53 10.58 -1.92 -14.13
N LYS A 54 9.42 -2.27 -14.70
CA LYS A 54 8.91 -3.64 -14.88
C LYS A 54 8.67 -4.43 -13.60
N SER A 55 8.98 -3.89 -12.42
CA SER A 55 8.58 -4.53 -11.17
C SER A 55 7.07 -4.43 -10.96
N LYS A 56 6.53 -5.38 -10.20
CA LYS A 56 5.12 -5.40 -9.80
C LYS A 56 5.02 -5.54 -8.29
N GLY A 57 4.20 -4.71 -7.68
CA GLY A 57 3.95 -4.77 -6.25
C GLY A 57 2.44 -4.74 -5.99
N ASP A 58 1.98 -5.60 -5.10
CA ASP A 58 0.60 -5.63 -4.66
C ASP A 58 0.56 -5.64 -3.13
N VAL A 59 -0.17 -4.69 -2.56
CA VAL A 59 -0.39 -4.60 -1.12
C VAL A 59 -1.89 -4.58 -0.86
N ARG A 60 -2.36 -5.50 -0.02
CA ARG A 60 -3.74 -5.55 0.43
C ARG A 60 -3.80 -5.37 1.95
N VAL A 61 -4.66 -4.46 2.40
CA VAL A 61 -5.04 -4.32 3.80
C VAL A 61 -6.53 -4.60 3.90
N ASP A 62 -6.86 -5.72 4.51
CA ASP A 62 -8.20 -6.28 4.48
C ASP A 62 -8.68 -6.69 5.87
N GLY A 63 -9.87 -6.25 6.22
CA GLY A 63 -10.53 -6.63 7.46
C GLY A 63 -10.31 -5.66 8.61
N GLN A 64 -11.26 -5.69 9.54
CA GLN A 64 -11.24 -4.87 10.74
C GLN A 64 -9.95 -5.08 11.54
N ASN A 65 -9.37 -3.99 12.06
CA ASN A 65 -8.10 -3.93 12.80
C ASN A 65 -6.85 -4.26 11.97
N SER A 66 -6.97 -4.59 10.69
CA SER A 66 -5.81 -4.71 9.79
C SER A 66 -5.25 -3.33 9.50
N LEU A 67 -3.94 -3.14 9.70
CA LEU A 67 -3.29 -1.83 9.66
C LEU A 67 -1.96 -1.87 8.92
N LEU A 68 -1.81 -0.99 7.95
CA LEU A 68 -0.51 -0.54 7.45
C LEU A 68 -0.27 0.89 7.93
N GLU A 69 0.77 1.08 8.74
CA GLU A 69 1.19 2.38 9.25
C GLU A 69 2.49 2.81 8.60
N THR A 70 2.49 3.98 7.98
CA THR A 70 3.64 4.54 7.27
C THR A 70 3.62 6.07 7.31
N PHE A 71 4.76 6.74 7.16
CA PHE A 71 4.78 8.20 7.02
C PHE A 71 4.51 8.61 5.57
N ASN A 72 5.25 8.03 4.60
CA ASN A 72 4.90 8.22 3.19
C ASN A 72 4.56 6.88 2.54
N MET A 73 3.63 6.92 1.59
CA MET A 73 3.18 5.80 0.80
C MET A 73 3.39 6.07 -0.68
N TYR A 74 4.21 5.26 -1.34
CA TYR A 74 4.48 5.37 -2.78
C TYR A 74 3.92 4.14 -3.50
N VAL A 75 2.90 4.33 -4.33
CA VAL A 75 2.24 3.26 -5.09
C VAL A 75 2.62 3.40 -6.55
N GLY A 76 3.37 2.43 -7.07
CA GLY A 76 3.98 2.52 -8.39
C GLY A 76 5.10 3.57 -8.40
N THR A 77 6.25 3.25 -7.81
CA THR A 77 7.37 4.21 -7.79
C THR A 77 7.98 4.37 -9.17
N SER A 78 8.37 3.27 -9.82
CA SER A 78 8.77 3.23 -11.24
C SER A 78 8.18 2.03 -11.99
N GLY A 79 7.55 1.09 -11.29
CA GLY A 79 6.87 -0.07 -11.83
C GLY A 79 5.35 0.00 -11.68
N THR A 80 4.67 -1.14 -11.73
CA THR A 80 3.22 -1.24 -11.55
C THR A 80 2.89 -1.62 -10.11
N GLY A 81 2.38 -0.67 -9.35
CA GLY A 81 2.01 -0.84 -7.95
C GLY A 81 0.50 -0.78 -7.74
N THR A 82 0.00 -1.65 -6.86
CA THR A 82 -1.40 -1.64 -6.43
C THR A 82 -1.49 -1.65 -4.90
N LEU A 83 -2.31 -0.79 -4.35
CA LEU A 83 -2.74 -0.81 -2.96
C LEU A 83 -4.25 -0.98 -2.90
N THR A 84 -4.72 -1.97 -2.17
CA THR A 84 -6.15 -2.24 -2.00
C THR A 84 -6.53 -2.23 -0.53
N LEU A 85 -7.53 -1.42 -0.17
CA LEU A 85 -8.06 -1.26 1.18
C LEU A 85 -9.52 -1.72 1.20
N THR A 86 -9.79 -2.83 1.88
CA THR A 86 -11.12 -3.45 1.94
C THR A 86 -11.55 -3.79 3.36
N ASN A 87 -12.85 -3.94 3.56
CA ASN A 87 -13.44 -4.49 4.79
C ASN A 87 -12.94 -3.82 6.09
N SER A 88 -12.88 -2.49 6.10
CA SER A 88 -12.35 -1.68 7.21
C SER A 88 -10.83 -1.79 7.43
N GLY A 89 -10.07 -2.40 6.53
CA GLY A 89 -8.61 -2.35 6.55
C GLY A 89 -8.11 -0.91 6.43
N THR A 90 -7.09 -0.54 7.18
CA THR A 90 -6.67 0.86 7.34
C THR A 90 -5.23 1.09 6.87
N LEU A 91 -5.04 2.11 6.04
CA LEU A 91 -3.77 2.77 5.83
C LEU A 91 -3.69 4.02 6.73
N ASN A 92 -2.76 4.04 7.67
CA ASN A 92 -2.46 5.23 8.49
C ASN A 92 -1.17 5.90 8.00
N VAL A 93 -1.28 7.13 7.48
CA VAL A 93 -0.16 7.89 6.88
C VAL A 93 0.36 8.96 7.82
N GLU A 94 0.42 8.75 9.06
CA GLU A 94 1.04 9.54 10.16
C GLU A 94 1.40 11.03 9.88
N GLY A 95 0.60 11.73 9.07
CA GLY A 95 0.84 13.12 8.67
C GLY A 95 1.70 13.30 7.41
N GLY A 96 2.09 12.21 6.75
CA GLY A 96 2.77 12.23 5.45
C GLY A 96 1.80 12.23 4.27
N GLU A 97 2.25 11.69 3.16
CA GLU A 97 1.54 11.79 1.87
C GLU A 97 1.42 10.43 1.17
N VAL A 98 0.43 10.31 0.29
CA VAL A 98 0.25 9.17 -0.61
C VAL A 98 0.54 9.61 -2.03
N TYR A 99 1.48 8.94 -2.70
CA TYR A 99 1.86 9.21 -4.08
C TYR A 99 1.44 8.05 -4.98
N LEU A 100 0.80 8.35 -6.11
CA LEU A 100 0.36 7.37 -7.13
C LEU A 100 1.06 7.63 -8.44
N GLY A 101 1.72 6.61 -9.04
CA GLY A 101 2.44 6.72 -10.30
C GLY A 101 3.56 7.74 -10.23
N VAL A 102 4.58 7.50 -9.40
CA VAL A 102 5.55 8.54 -9.00
C VAL A 102 6.39 9.03 -10.17
N PHE A 103 7.03 8.13 -10.90
CA PHE A 103 7.88 8.46 -12.05
C PHE A 103 7.40 7.74 -13.31
N GLU A 104 7.49 8.35 -14.49
CA GLU A 104 7.26 7.63 -15.74
C GLU A 104 8.24 6.45 -15.91
N PRO A 105 7.81 5.28 -16.39
CA PRO A 105 6.47 4.90 -16.86
C PRO A 105 5.61 4.19 -15.78
N ALA A 106 5.75 4.53 -14.51
CA ALA A 106 5.04 3.87 -13.43
C ALA A 106 3.52 3.91 -13.59
N VAL A 107 2.86 2.88 -13.06
CA VAL A 107 1.42 2.84 -12.85
C VAL A 107 1.16 2.60 -11.36
N GLY A 108 0.50 3.54 -10.70
CA GLY A 108 0.12 3.45 -9.30
C GLY A 108 -1.41 3.40 -9.14
N THR A 109 -1.95 2.32 -8.62
CA THR A 109 -3.39 2.15 -8.40
C THR A 109 -3.71 2.05 -6.92
N LEU A 110 -4.65 2.87 -6.45
CA LEU A 110 -5.22 2.81 -5.12
C LEU A 110 -6.72 2.46 -5.21
N ASN A 111 -7.10 1.35 -4.63
CA ASN A 111 -8.49 0.88 -4.56
C ASN A 111 -9.04 1.08 -3.14
N ILE A 112 -10.16 1.78 -3.01
CA ILE A 112 -11.00 1.82 -1.82
C ILE A 112 -12.21 0.92 -2.07
N GLY A 113 -12.26 -0.23 -1.44
CA GLY A 113 -13.12 -1.34 -1.81
C GLY A 113 -12.45 -2.27 -2.85
N ALA A 114 -13.23 -2.88 -3.72
CA ALA A 114 -12.73 -3.80 -4.74
C ALA A 114 -11.98 -3.09 -5.88
N ALA A 115 -11.22 -3.84 -6.65
CA ALA A 115 -10.60 -3.35 -7.87
C ALA A 115 -11.66 -2.99 -8.94
N HIS A 116 -11.26 -2.16 -9.89
CA HIS A 116 -12.13 -1.80 -11.01
C HIS A 116 -12.58 -3.06 -11.78
N GLY A 117 -13.88 -3.17 -12.02
CA GLY A 117 -14.46 -4.30 -12.74
C GLY A 117 -14.76 -5.55 -11.90
N GLU A 118 -14.37 -5.55 -10.62
CA GLU A 118 -14.77 -6.60 -9.67
C GLU A 118 -16.07 -6.24 -8.96
N ALA A 119 -16.68 -7.22 -8.29
CA ALA A 119 -17.84 -6.98 -7.43
C ALA A 119 -17.44 -6.06 -6.28
N ALA A 120 -18.27 -5.04 -5.97
CA ALA A 120 -18.00 -4.09 -4.91
C ALA A 120 -17.77 -4.81 -3.56
N ALA A 121 -16.81 -4.33 -2.80
CA ALA A 121 -16.51 -4.80 -1.45
C ALA A 121 -16.64 -3.65 -0.44
N ASP A 122 -16.76 -3.96 0.84
CA ASP A 122 -16.78 -2.93 1.86
C ASP A 122 -15.48 -2.11 1.82
N ALA A 123 -15.62 -0.79 2.03
CA ALA A 123 -14.48 0.12 1.97
C ALA A 123 -13.47 -0.14 3.09
N GLY A 124 -12.20 0.12 2.79
CA GLY A 124 -11.18 0.41 3.78
C GLY A 124 -10.98 1.91 3.95
N TYR A 125 -9.99 2.31 4.75
CA TYR A 125 -9.79 3.70 5.15
C TYR A 125 -8.35 4.17 4.94
N ILE A 126 -8.22 5.45 4.59
CA ILE A 126 -6.96 6.19 4.70
C ILE A 126 -7.14 7.20 5.83
N THR A 127 -6.19 7.24 6.76
CA THR A 127 -6.23 8.15 7.90
C THR A 127 -4.94 8.95 8.00
N ASN A 128 -5.04 10.18 8.49
CA ASN A 128 -3.91 11.09 8.76
C ASN A 128 -3.02 11.41 7.55
N ALA A 129 -3.46 11.17 6.32
CA ALA A 129 -2.77 11.64 5.14
C ALA A 129 -3.02 13.15 4.94
N THR A 130 -1.97 13.91 4.61
CA THR A 130 -2.11 15.33 4.29
C THR A 130 -2.61 15.56 2.88
N LYS A 131 -2.26 14.67 1.95
CA LYS A 131 -2.76 14.68 0.57
C LYS A 131 -2.58 13.31 -0.11
N VAL A 132 -3.29 13.13 -1.21
CA VAL A 132 -3.00 12.11 -2.23
C VAL A 132 -2.53 12.87 -3.47
N GLU A 133 -1.36 12.52 -3.98
CA GLU A 133 -0.71 13.19 -5.11
C GLU A 133 -0.49 12.22 -6.26
N PHE A 134 -0.75 12.68 -7.48
CA PHE A 134 -0.42 11.97 -8.71
C PHE A 134 0.94 12.45 -9.20
N GLY A 135 1.87 11.51 -9.41
CA GLY A 135 3.21 11.82 -9.93
C GLY A 135 3.24 12.05 -11.43
N SER A 136 4.41 11.88 -12.06
CA SER A 136 4.55 12.01 -13.51
C SER A 136 4.16 10.76 -14.30
N GLY A 137 4.02 9.62 -13.63
CA GLY A 137 3.48 8.39 -14.20
C GLY A 137 1.95 8.37 -14.19
N GLU A 138 1.37 7.20 -14.42
CA GLU A 138 -0.08 7.02 -14.37
C GLU A 138 -0.54 6.74 -12.94
N GLY A 139 -1.38 7.61 -12.39
CA GLY A 139 -2.05 7.42 -11.10
C GLY A 139 -3.53 7.09 -11.29
N VAL A 140 -4.00 6.02 -10.65
CA VAL A 140 -5.40 5.59 -10.69
C VAL A 140 -5.95 5.51 -9.27
N PHE A 141 -7.08 6.16 -9.02
CA PHE A 141 -7.80 6.06 -7.76
C PHE A 141 -9.18 5.48 -8.00
N VAL A 142 -9.46 4.33 -7.45
CA VAL A 142 -10.72 3.58 -7.65
C VAL A 142 -11.54 3.60 -6.36
N PHE A 143 -12.80 3.98 -6.49
CA PHE A 143 -13.81 3.82 -5.45
C PHE A 143 -14.83 2.79 -5.95
N ASN A 144 -14.72 1.55 -5.50
CA ASN A 144 -15.61 0.44 -5.83
C ASN A 144 -16.05 -0.26 -4.55
N HIS A 145 -16.93 0.38 -3.81
CA HIS A 145 -17.39 -0.09 -2.51
C HIS A 145 -18.90 -0.02 -2.35
N THR A 146 -19.40 -0.84 -1.43
CA THR A 146 -20.80 -0.87 -0.97
C THR A 146 -21.07 0.22 0.06
#